data_a9cc58fb7deffa3bcf9c9e11b8bc52a2
#
_entry.id   a9cc58fb7deffa3bcf9c9e11b8bc52a2
#
_cell.length_a   1.000
_cell.length_b   1.000
_cell.length_c   1.000
_cell.angle_alpha   90.00
_cell.angle_beta   90.00
_cell.angle_gamma   90.00
#
_symmetry.space_group_name_H-M   'P 1'
#
loop_
_entity.id
_entity.type
_entity.pdbx_description
1 polymer ?
#
loop_
_entity_poly.entity_id
_entity_poly.type
_entity_poly.pdbx_seq_one_letter_code
_entity_poly.pdbx_strand_id
1 'polypeptide(L)'
;KQAVKALQIGDGPSYTQVRIGTSAPAVVEVAARLGGGHDAELVEAALGVSLNDLAISAALGRDVSVPALEPRVGGAVTRFLVPPPGVLEAVDVPDDLEGVLRVRVYREPGFVFTPLRRGADRAGAVLAVGDSREQALARADEAAARIRFRTADSGALV
;
A
#
# COMPACT_ATOMS: atom_id res chain seq x y z
N LYS A 1 -10.60 -15.90 11.11
CA LYS A 1 -12.03 -16.28 11.11
C LYS A 1 -12.69 -16.07 12.48
N GLN A 2 -12.09 -16.52 13.61
CA GLN A 2 -12.70 -16.40 14.96
C GLN A 2 -13.00 -14.94 15.36
N ALA A 3 -12.06 -14.02 15.14
CA ALA A 3 -12.24 -12.60 15.46
C ALA A 3 -13.38 -11.94 14.66
N VAL A 4 -13.48 -12.24 13.36
CA VAL A 4 -14.56 -11.77 12.48
C VAL A 4 -15.92 -12.28 12.98
N LYS A 5 -16.00 -13.57 13.33
CA LYS A 5 -17.22 -14.16 13.90
C LYS A 5 -17.61 -13.55 15.25
N ALA A 6 -16.63 -13.32 16.13
CA ALA A 6 -16.88 -12.74 17.46
C ALA A 6 -17.42 -11.31 17.37
N LEU A 7 -17.06 -10.56 16.32
CA LEU A 7 -17.57 -9.23 16.05
C LEU A 7 -18.85 -9.20 15.20
N GLN A 8 -19.40 -10.39 14.88
CA GLN A 8 -20.62 -10.54 14.07
C GLN A 8 -20.53 -9.81 12.71
N ILE A 9 -19.32 -9.73 12.13
CA ILE A 9 -19.13 -9.20 10.78
C ILE A 9 -19.67 -10.27 9.82
N GLY A 10 -20.76 -9.94 9.13
CA GLY A 10 -21.45 -10.81 8.19
C GLY A 10 -20.83 -10.76 6.79
N ASP A 11 -21.57 -10.26 5.82
CA ASP A 11 -21.15 -10.20 4.42
C ASP A 11 -20.19 -9.06 4.15
N GLY A 12 -19.36 -9.23 3.12
CA GLY A 12 -18.43 -8.23 2.66
C GLY A 12 -16.98 -8.44 3.12
N PRO A 13 -16.07 -7.52 2.77
CA PRO A 13 -14.66 -7.62 3.08
C PRO A 13 -14.37 -7.36 4.55
N SER A 14 -13.37 -8.05 5.07
CA SER A 14 -12.80 -7.75 6.38
C SER A 14 -11.28 -7.70 6.32
N TYR A 15 -10.70 -6.74 7.02
CA TYR A 15 -9.27 -6.65 7.25
C TYR A 15 -8.95 -7.06 8.68
N THR A 16 -7.98 -7.96 8.85
CA THR A 16 -7.54 -8.38 10.18
C THR A 16 -6.03 -8.22 10.28
N GLN A 17 -5.58 -7.32 11.14
CA GLN A 17 -4.17 -7.18 11.47
C GLN A 17 -3.80 -8.14 12.59
N VAL A 18 -2.78 -8.96 12.34
CA VAL A 18 -2.29 -9.98 13.28
C VAL A 18 -0.81 -9.74 13.55
N ARG A 19 -0.44 -9.70 14.82
CA ARG A 19 0.95 -9.74 15.26
C ARG A 19 1.35 -11.18 15.54
N ILE A 20 2.39 -11.66 14.89
CA ILE A 20 2.96 -12.98 15.14
C ILE A 20 4.07 -12.81 16.18
N GLY A 21 3.83 -13.37 17.38
CA GLY A 21 4.79 -13.40 18.47
C GLY A 21 5.42 -14.80 18.61
N THR A 22 6.27 -14.97 19.62
CA THR A 22 6.96 -16.24 19.90
C THR A 22 6.04 -17.31 20.48
N SER A 23 4.95 -16.93 21.16
CA SER A 23 4.02 -17.86 21.83
C SER A 23 2.74 -18.11 21.04
N ALA A 24 2.13 -17.07 20.50
CA ALA A 24 0.88 -17.20 19.71
C ALA A 24 0.65 -15.92 18.87
N PRO A 25 -0.09 -16.03 17.75
CA PRO A 25 -0.53 -14.86 17.03
C PRO A 25 -1.59 -14.08 17.82
N ALA A 26 -1.48 -12.77 17.86
CA ALA A 26 -2.44 -11.87 18.50
C ALA A 26 -3.10 -10.96 17.47
N VAL A 27 -4.42 -10.83 17.55
CA VAL A 27 -5.18 -9.89 16.71
C VAL A 27 -5.00 -8.49 17.27
N VAL A 28 -4.57 -7.56 16.43
CA VAL A 28 -4.36 -6.15 16.77
C VAL A 28 -5.59 -5.33 16.41
N GLU A 29 -6.13 -5.55 15.21
CA GLU A 29 -7.26 -4.82 14.65
C GLU A 29 -8.11 -5.73 13.77
N VAL A 30 -9.42 -5.52 13.79
CA VAL A 30 -10.36 -6.06 12.80
C VAL A 30 -11.22 -4.90 12.28
N ALA A 31 -11.32 -4.76 10.97
CA ALA A 31 -12.18 -3.76 10.34
C ALA A 31 -13.08 -4.42 9.29
N ALA A 32 -14.35 -4.01 9.23
CA ALA A 32 -15.31 -4.46 8.21
C ALA A 32 -15.14 -3.66 6.91
N ARG A 33 -13.95 -3.73 6.34
CA ARG A 33 -13.53 -3.07 5.10
C ARG A 33 -12.29 -3.74 4.53
N LEU A 34 -11.91 -3.36 3.32
CA LEU A 34 -10.58 -3.68 2.77
C LEU A 34 -9.46 -3.01 3.59
N GLY A 35 -8.28 -3.60 3.57
CA GLY A 35 -7.07 -3.00 4.12
C GLY A 35 -6.74 -1.67 3.45
N GLY A 36 -6.08 -0.77 4.20
CA GLY A 36 -5.56 0.49 3.68
C GLY A 36 -4.14 0.34 3.13
N GLY A 37 -3.55 1.46 2.68
CA GLY A 37 -2.14 1.48 2.27
C GLY A 37 -1.85 0.69 1.00
N HIS A 38 -2.79 0.62 0.06
CA HIS A 38 -2.69 -0.13 -1.20
C HIS A 38 -2.69 -1.66 -1.05
N ASP A 39 -3.23 -2.21 0.05
CA ASP A 39 -3.29 -3.66 0.26
C ASP A 39 -4.03 -4.39 -0.88
N ALA A 40 -5.12 -3.82 -1.41
CA ALA A 40 -5.85 -4.41 -2.53
C ALA A 40 -4.99 -4.51 -3.80
N GLU A 41 -4.24 -3.46 -4.12
CA GLU A 41 -3.33 -3.46 -5.27
C GLU A 41 -2.14 -4.41 -5.06
N LEU A 42 -1.64 -4.51 -3.82
CA LEU A 42 -0.57 -5.43 -3.46
C LEU A 42 -1.03 -6.90 -3.62
N VAL A 43 -2.23 -7.24 -3.17
CA VAL A 43 -2.82 -8.57 -3.34
C VAL A 43 -3.05 -8.89 -4.81
N GLU A 44 -3.54 -7.93 -5.60
CA GLU A 44 -3.73 -8.10 -7.04
C GLU A 44 -2.41 -8.36 -7.76
N ALA A 45 -1.34 -7.62 -7.41
CA ALA A 45 0.00 -7.84 -7.96
C ALA A 45 0.57 -9.22 -7.57
N ALA A 46 0.38 -9.64 -6.33
CA ALA A 46 0.93 -10.88 -5.81
C ALA A 46 0.16 -12.13 -6.26
N LEU A 47 -1.17 -12.06 -6.28
CA LEU A 47 -2.07 -13.22 -6.44
C LEU A 47 -3.02 -13.09 -7.64
N GLY A 48 -3.09 -11.92 -8.27
CA GLY A 48 -3.99 -11.66 -9.39
C GLY A 48 -5.47 -11.60 -9.02
N VAL A 49 -5.79 -11.35 -7.78
CA VAL A 49 -7.16 -11.27 -7.27
C VAL A 49 -7.50 -9.81 -6.96
N SER A 50 -8.48 -9.27 -7.68
CA SER A 50 -9.00 -7.93 -7.42
C SER A 50 -9.91 -7.93 -6.20
N LEU A 51 -9.38 -7.55 -5.04
CA LEU A 51 -10.17 -7.42 -3.82
C LEU A 51 -11.23 -6.33 -3.94
N ASN A 52 -10.99 -5.30 -4.77
CA ASN A 52 -11.96 -4.23 -5.02
C ASN A 52 -13.20 -4.78 -5.74
N ASP A 53 -13.02 -5.60 -6.80
CA ASP A 53 -14.13 -6.18 -7.54
C ASP A 53 -14.95 -7.17 -6.69
N LEU A 54 -14.25 -7.97 -5.84
CA LEU A 54 -14.91 -8.85 -4.90
C LEU A 54 -15.74 -8.06 -3.87
N ALA A 55 -15.20 -6.96 -3.34
CA ALA A 55 -15.91 -6.12 -2.39
C ALA A 55 -17.12 -5.42 -3.01
N ILE A 56 -17.00 -4.90 -4.23
CA ILE A 56 -18.09 -4.28 -4.97
C ILE A 56 -19.17 -5.33 -5.30
N SER A 57 -18.78 -6.51 -5.73
CA SER A 57 -19.71 -7.60 -6.02
C SER A 57 -20.50 -8.03 -4.79
N ALA A 58 -19.83 -8.17 -3.64
CA ALA A 58 -20.49 -8.46 -2.37
C ALA A 58 -21.48 -7.35 -1.98
N ALA A 59 -21.09 -6.09 -2.12
CA ALA A 59 -21.95 -4.94 -1.81
C ALA A 59 -23.20 -4.85 -2.73
N LEU A 60 -23.10 -5.38 -3.94
CA LEU A 60 -24.22 -5.49 -4.88
C LEU A 60 -25.09 -6.76 -4.67
N GLY A 61 -24.83 -7.53 -3.61
CA GLY A 61 -25.55 -8.78 -3.33
C GLY A 61 -25.30 -9.89 -4.34
N ARG A 62 -24.19 -9.83 -5.08
CA ARG A 62 -23.81 -10.88 -6.04
C ARG A 62 -23.08 -12.02 -5.31
N ASP A 63 -23.21 -13.23 -5.83
CA ASP A 63 -22.42 -14.35 -5.35
C ASP A 63 -20.92 -14.08 -5.59
N VAL A 64 -20.13 -14.16 -4.51
CA VAL A 64 -18.68 -13.93 -4.54
C VAL A 64 -17.96 -15.25 -4.34
N SER A 65 -17.28 -15.71 -5.37
CA SER A 65 -16.35 -16.83 -5.30
C SER A 65 -14.92 -16.31 -5.30
N VAL A 66 -14.18 -16.59 -4.22
CA VAL A 66 -12.74 -16.28 -4.17
C VAL A 66 -12.01 -17.37 -4.96
N PRO A 67 -11.24 -17.01 -5.99
CA PRO A 67 -10.48 -18.00 -6.77
C PRO A 67 -9.38 -18.63 -5.92
N ALA A 68 -8.78 -19.71 -6.41
CA ALA A 68 -7.59 -20.28 -5.80
C ALA A 68 -6.48 -19.21 -5.71
N LEU A 69 -5.87 -19.08 -4.54
CA LEU A 69 -4.83 -18.08 -4.28
C LEU A 69 -3.47 -18.69 -4.61
N GLU A 70 -3.07 -18.55 -5.87
CA GLU A 70 -1.74 -18.97 -6.32
C GLU A 70 -0.86 -17.72 -6.56
N PRO A 71 0.38 -17.71 -6.02
CA PRO A 71 1.30 -16.61 -6.26
C PRO A 71 1.60 -16.43 -7.76
N ARG A 72 1.45 -15.21 -8.27
CA ARG A 72 1.83 -14.84 -9.64
C ARG A 72 3.27 -14.38 -9.74
N VAL A 73 3.84 -13.94 -8.63
CA VAL A 73 5.20 -13.44 -8.51
C VAL A 73 5.82 -13.98 -7.23
N GLY A 74 7.16 -14.03 -7.14
CA GLY A 74 7.86 -14.49 -5.94
C GLY A 74 7.80 -13.50 -4.78
N GLY A 75 7.55 -12.22 -5.07
CA GLY A 75 7.35 -11.16 -4.06
C GLY A 75 6.67 -9.94 -4.62
N ALA A 76 5.91 -9.24 -3.79
CA ALA A 76 5.33 -7.94 -4.08
C ALA A 76 5.49 -7.02 -2.86
N VAL A 77 5.80 -5.75 -3.10
CA VAL A 77 6.08 -4.75 -2.04
C VAL A 77 5.42 -3.42 -2.39
N THR A 78 4.74 -2.84 -1.40
CA THR A 78 4.37 -1.42 -1.43
C THR A 78 5.33 -0.63 -0.57
N ARG A 79 6.11 0.26 -1.19
CA ARG A 79 7.05 1.18 -0.51
C ARG A 79 6.46 2.58 -0.48
N PHE A 80 6.25 3.13 0.71
CA PHE A 80 5.76 4.50 0.85
C PHE A 80 6.88 5.52 0.71
N LEU A 81 6.58 6.63 0.04
CA LEU A 81 7.49 7.73 -0.18
C LEU A 81 7.30 8.80 0.90
N VAL A 82 8.41 9.19 1.51
CA VAL A 82 8.45 10.18 2.60
C VAL A 82 9.56 11.17 2.27
N PRO A 83 9.24 12.31 1.63
CA PRO A 83 10.22 13.34 1.34
C PRO A 83 10.61 14.12 2.60
N PRO A 84 11.70 14.90 2.55
CA PRO A 84 12.02 15.83 3.61
C PRO A 84 10.92 16.90 3.77
N PRO A 85 10.80 17.51 4.98
CA PRO A 85 9.90 18.64 5.18
C PRO A 85 10.21 19.81 4.24
N GLY A 86 9.20 20.58 3.86
CA GLY A 86 9.32 21.73 2.98
C GLY A 86 8.12 21.86 2.05
N VAL A 87 8.12 22.89 1.23
CA VAL A 87 7.09 23.15 0.20
C VAL A 87 7.45 22.38 -1.06
N LEU A 88 6.56 21.50 -1.51
CA LEU A 88 6.77 20.73 -2.74
C LEU A 88 6.80 21.68 -3.95
N GLU A 89 7.88 21.65 -4.71
CA GLU A 89 8.03 22.38 -5.98
C GLU A 89 7.77 21.48 -7.18
N ALA A 90 8.31 20.25 -7.16
CA ALA A 90 8.14 19.29 -8.25
C ALA A 90 8.43 17.87 -7.77
N VAL A 91 7.96 16.89 -8.54
CA VAL A 91 8.31 15.48 -8.39
C VAL A 91 8.83 14.93 -9.71
N ASP A 92 10.05 14.40 -9.69
CA ASP A 92 10.65 13.76 -10.83
C ASP A 92 10.56 12.23 -10.64
N VAL A 93 9.83 11.57 -11.53
CA VAL A 93 9.65 10.10 -11.53
C VAL A 93 10.34 9.56 -12.79
N PRO A 94 11.37 8.70 -12.65
CA PRO A 94 11.99 8.04 -13.81
C PRO A 94 11.03 7.07 -14.51
N ASP A 95 11.14 6.95 -15.82
CA ASP A 95 10.32 6.05 -16.63
C ASP A 95 10.86 4.59 -16.62
N ASP A 96 12.16 4.42 -16.31
CA ASP A 96 12.91 3.15 -16.37
C ASP A 96 13.06 2.47 -15.00
N LEU A 97 11.98 2.24 -14.29
CA LEU A 97 11.99 1.58 -12.98
C LEU A 97 11.72 0.08 -13.12
N GLU A 98 12.77 -0.75 -13.03
CA GLU A 98 12.66 -2.20 -13.20
C GLU A 98 11.76 -2.84 -12.15
N GLY A 99 10.81 -3.69 -12.60
CA GLY A 99 9.89 -4.42 -11.73
C GLY A 99 8.90 -3.57 -10.96
N VAL A 100 8.82 -2.26 -11.25
CA VAL A 100 7.83 -1.36 -10.69
C VAL A 100 6.56 -1.39 -11.53
N LEU A 101 5.46 -1.80 -10.91
CA LEU A 101 4.15 -1.85 -11.56
C LEU A 101 3.45 -0.50 -11.52
N ARG A 102 3.70 0.28 -10.45
CA ARG A 102 3.01 1.56 -10.27
C ARG A 102 3.78 2.48 -9.32
N VAL A 103 3.82 3.76 -9.69
CA VAL A 103 4.19 4.87 -8.81
C VAL A 103 2.96 5.74 -8.61
N ARG A 104 2.66 6.09 -7.38
CA ARG A 104 1.61 7.05 -7.03
C ARG A 104 2.23 8.23 -6.29
N VAL A 105 1.95 9.43 -6.76
CA VAL A 105 2.24 10.68 -6.07
C VAL A 105 0.92 11.25 -5.56
N TYR A 106 0.84 11.55 -4.25
CA TYR A 106 -0.40 11.98 -3.61
C TYR A 106 -0.55 13.49 -3.49
N ARG A 107 0.53 14.22 -3.78
CA ARG A 107 0.59 15.66 -3.53
C ARG A 107 1.03 16.39 -4.79
N GLU A 108 0.49 17.60 -4.94
CA GLU A 108 0.82 18.50 -6.03
C GLU A 108 1.76 19.62 -5.55
N PRO A 109 2.47 20.31 -6.45
CA PRO A 109 3.28 21.48 -6.11
C PRO A 109 2.50 22.49 -5.25
N GLY A 110 3.17 23.06 -4.27
CA GLY A 110 2.59 23.94 -3.26
C GLY A 110 2.18 23.23 -1.97
N PHE A 111 2.15 21.88 -1.93
CA PHE A 111 1.87 21.15 -0.69
C PHE A 111 3.04 21.28 0.30
N VAL A 112 2.74 21.55 1.58
CA VAL A 112 3.75 21.64 2.64
C VAL A 112 3.91 20.30 3.34
N PHE A 113 5.07 19.69 3.19
CA PHE A 113 5.44 18.50 3.95
C PHE A 113 5.93 18.88 5.33
N THR A 114 5.43 18.19 6.33
CA THR A 114 5.91 18.23 7.72
C THR A 114 6.55 16.88 8.07
N PRO A 115 7.30 16.77 9.19
CA PRO A 115 7.80 15.47 9.63
C PRO A 115 6.69 14.43 9.73
N LEU A 116 6.96 13.20 9.27
CA LEU A 116 6.00 12.10 9.24
C LEU A 116 5.51 11.77 10.66
N ARG A 117 4.22 11.85 10.90
CA ARG A 117 3.56 11.48 12.17
C ARG A 117 2.52 10.38 12.00
N ARG A 118 1.89 10.29 10.83
CA ARG A 118 0.80 9.35 10.52
C ARG A 118 0.84 8.94 9.05
N GLY A 119 0.11 7.86 8.71
CA GLY A 119 0.06 7.36 7.34
C GLY A 119 -0.42 8.36 6.29
N ALA A 120 -1.27 9.31 6.68
CA ALA A 120 -1.78 10.37 5.79
C ALA A 120 -0.72 11.42 5.40
N ASP A 121 0.41 11.47 6.10
CA ASP A 121 1.50 12.42 5.83
C ASP A 121 2.45 11.91 4.73
N ARG A 122 2.25 10.69 4.23
CA ARG A 122 3.01 10.11 3.13
C ARG A 122 2.80 10.88 1.83
N ALA A 123 3.85 10.96 1.02
CA ALA A 123 3.81 11.70 -0.25
C ALA A 123 3.43 10.84 -1.44
N GLY A 124 3.56 9.53 -1.32
CA GLY A 124 3.29 8.61 -2.42
C GLY A 124 3.57 7.17 -2.05
N ALA A 125 3.50 6.29 -3.03
CA ALA A 125 3.85 4.89 -2.92
C ALA A 125 4.41 4.33 -4.24
N VAL A 126 5.28 3.34 -4.11
CA VAL A 126 5.79 2.49 -5.20
C VAL A 126 5.27 1.07 -4.96
N LEU A 127 4.68 0.45 -5.97
CA LEU A 127 4.33 -0.96 -5.99
C LEU A 127 5.32 -1.68 -6.91
N ALA A 128 6.12 -2.58 -6.34
CA ALA A 128 7.11 -3.36 -7.08
C ALA A 128 6.93 -4.86 -6.88
N VAL A 129 7.38 -5.65 -7.86
CA VAL A 129 7.35 -7.11 -7.86
C VAL A 129 8.73 -7.68 -8.19
N GLY A 130 8.93 -8.95 -7.85
CA GLY A 130 10.15 -9.67 -8.12
C GLY A 130 9.97 -11.18 -8.04
N ASP A 131 11.04 -11.93 -8.39
CA ASP A 131 11.07 -13.39 -8.30
C ASP A 131 11.24 -13.88 -6.85
N SER A 132 11.55 -12.96 -5.94
CA SER A 132 11.55 -13.17 -4.50
C SER A 132 11.11 -11.92 -3.76
N ARG A 133 10.76 -12.05 -2.47
CA ARG A 133 10.47 -10.93 -1.59
C ARG A 133 11.64 -9.94 -1.50
N GLU A 134 12.86 -10.46 -1.43
CA GLU A 134 14.09 -9.67 -1.34
C GLU A 134 14.31 -8.84 -2.60
N GLN A 135 14.10 -9.44 -3.78
CA GLN A 135 14.19 -8.74 -5.06
C GLN A 135 13.12 -7.66 -5.20
N ALA A 136 11.86 -7.96 -4.85
CA ALA A 136 10.79 -6.97 -4.88
C ALA A 136 11.09 -5.79 -3.94
N LEU A 137 11.66 -6.06 -2.75
CA LEU A 137 12.05 -5.02 -1.80
C LEU A 137 13.20 -4.16 -2.34
N ALA A 138 14.24 -4.79 -2.91
CA ALA A 138 15.37 -4.06 -3.51
C ALA A 138 14.91 -3.13 -4.65
N ARG A 139 14.04 -3.60 -5.54
CA ARG A 139 13.45 -2.80 -6.63
C ARG A 139 12.62 -1.64 -6.10
N ALA A 140 11.82 -1.88 -5.07
CA ALA A 140 11.01 -0.83 -4.45
C ALA A 140 11.88 0.24 -3.77
N ASP A 141 12.95 -0.16 -3.10
CA ASP A 141 13.89 0.75 -2.43
C ASP A 141 14.72 1.55 -3.45
N GLU A 142 15.18 0.92 -4.52
CA GLU A 142 15.87 1.60 -5.63
C GLU A 142 14.95 2.62 -6.30
N ALA A 143 13.73 2.24 -6.64
CA ALA A 143 12.75 3.15 -7.22
C ALA A 143 12.48 4.34 -6.28
N ALA A 144 12.27 4.10 -5.00
CA ALA A 144 12.03 5.16 -4.01
C ALA A 144 13.23 6.12 -3.90
N ALA A 145 14.47 5.62 -4.02
CA ALA A 145 15.67 6.44 -4.00
C ALA A 145 15.87 7.28 -5.27
N ARG A 146 15.34 6.83 -6.41
CA ARG A 146 15.42 7.53 -7.69
C ARG A 146 14.31 8.55 -7.91
N ILE A 147 13.16 8.37 -7.23
CA ILE A 147 12.06 9.35 -7.26
C ILE A 147 12.46 10.57 -6.41
N ARG A 148 12.47 11.73 -7.02
CA ARG A 148 12.95 12.96 -6.38
C ARG A 148 11.80 13.92 -6.12
N PHE A 149 11.54 14.19 -4.83
CA PHE A 149 10.70 15.30 -4.41
C PHE A 149 11.58 16.53 -4.18
N ARG A 150 11.40 17.54 -5.03
CA ARG A 150 12.08 18.83 -4.85
C ARG A 150 11.25 19.67 -3.90
N THR A 151 11.82 20.00 -2.74
CA THR A 151 11.16 20.80 -1.72
C THR A 151 11.99 22.02 -1.40
N ALA A 152 11.34 23.21 -1.33
CA ALA A 152 11.94 24.44 -0.80
C ALA A 152 11.73 24.53 0.71
N ASP A 153 12.63 25.23 1.41
CA ASP A 153 12.46 25.51 2.83
C ASP A 153 11.17 26.30 3.08
N SER A 154 10.37 25.85 4.05
CA SER A 154 9.13 26.53 4.44
C SER A 154 9.32 27.93 5.01
N GLY A 155 10.57 28.31 5.35
CA GLY A 155 10.94 29.66 5.80
C GLY A 155 11.04 30.71 4.67
N ALA A 156 10.96 30.30 3.42
CA ALA A 156 11.01 31.21 2.24
C ALA A 156 9.63 31.78 1.84
N LEU A 157 8.57 31.45 2.60
CA LEU A 157 7.18 31.90 2.31
C LEU A 157 6.67 32.93 3.34
N VAL A 158 7.56 33.72 3.95
CA VAL A 158 7.17 34.88 4.79
C VAL A 158 7.35 36.17 4.04
#